data_86c08e93626f7d746da4341fe3c01d2b
#
_entry.id   86c08e93626f7d746da4341fe3c01d2b
#
_cell.length_a   1.000
_cell.length_b   1.000
_cell.length_c   1.000
_cell.angle_alpha   90.00
_cell.angle_beta   90.00
_cell.angle_gamma   90.00
#
_symmetry.space_group_name_H-M   'P 1'
#
loop_
_entity.id
_entity.type
_entity.pdbx_description
1 polymer ?
#
loop_
_entity_poly.entity_id
_entity_poly.type
_entity_poly.pdbx_seq_one_letter_code
_entity_poly.pdbx_strand_id
1 'polypeptide(L)'
;MYKQVYLNRGKEESLLRFHPWIFSGAINRIDEGLEEGDIVRVMTHDNRFIAVGHFQIGSIAVRVLSFHDVKINDEFWESRLSAALQVRNAIGVIRQSGDAKEGYSNTTYRLVHGEGDNLPGLVIDIYGTTAVMQAHSVGMHVCREVIARALVKVMGDQLDSIYYKSETTLPFKADLGQENGFIYGQTDNNIAIENGLKF
;
A
#
# COMPACT_ATOMS: atom_id res chain seq x y z
N MET A 1 2.24 14.95 16.44
CA MET A 1 1.25 13.92 16.88
C MET A 1 0.19 13.83 15.79
N TYR A 2 -0.25 12.64 15.39
CA TYR A 2 -1.30 12.51 14.37
C TYR A 2 -2.62 13.05 14.88
N LYS A 3 -3.42 13.68 14.00
CA LYS A 3 -4.82 14.08 14.27
C LYS A 3 -5.66 12.83 14.55
N GLN A 4 -6.80 13.03 15.17
CA GLN A 4 -7.62 11.93 15.67
C GLN A 4 -9.00 11.89 15.00
N VAL A 5 -9.48 10.68 14.81
CA VAL A 5 -10.83 10.34 14.38
C VAL A 5 -11.47 9.52 15.49
N TYR A 6 -12.67 9.90 15.92
CA TYR A 6 -13.38 9.26 17.03
C TYR A 6 -14.59 8.50 16.55
N LEU A 7 -14.73 7.26 16.99
CA LEU A 7 -15.83 6.39 16.60
C LEU A 7 -17.10 6.67 17.44
N ASN A 8 -18.24 6.40 16.85
CA ASN A 8 -19.50 6.25 17.57
C ASN A 8 -19.41 5.02 18.51
N ARG A 9 -20.12 5.08 19.62
CA ARG A 9 -20.18 3.99 20.60
C ARG A 9 -20.60 2.67 19.95
N GLY A 10 -19.84 1.60 20.16
CA GLY A 10 -20.08 0.26 19.63
C GLY A 10 -19.69 0.08 18.17
N LYS A 11 -19.06 1.08 17.53
CA LYS A 11 -18.59 0.94 16.13
C LYS A 11 -17.15 0.41 16.00
N GLU A 12 -16.50 0.16 17.14
CA GLU A 12 -15.18 -0.46 17.23
C GLU A 12 -15.19 -1.98 17.01
N GLU A 13 -16.33 -2.65 17.05
CA GLU A 13 -16.41 -4.12 16.99
C GLU A 13 -15.79 -4.75 15.74
N SER A 14 -15.96 -4.13 14.58
CA SER A 14 -15.35 -4.61 13.33
C SER A 14 -13.82 -4.49 13.37
N LEU A 15 -13.31 -3.41 13.97
CA LEU A 15 -11.87 -3.18 14.12
C LEU A 15 -11.23 -4.14 15.12
N LEU A 16 -11.94 -4.51 16.18
CA LEU A 16 -11.51 -5.56 17.13
C LEU A 16 -11.38 -6.94 16.47
N ARG A 17 -12.03 -7.13 15.30
CA ARG A 17 -11.88 -8.30 14.43
C ARG A 17 -10.95 -8.05 13.26
N PHE A 18 -10.11 -7.01 13.34
CA PHE A 18 -9.10 -6.64 12.35
C PHE A 18 -9.67 -6.27 10.96
N HIS A 19 -10.91 -5.76 10.89
CA HIS A 19 -11.44 -5.23 9.63
C HIS A 19 -10.70 -3.93 9.27
N PRO A 20 -10.11 -3.82 8.06
CA PRO A 20 -9.19 -2.71 7.74
C PRO A 20 -9.90 -1.41 7.32
N TRP A 21 -11.23 -1.37 7.26
CA TRP A 21 -11.98 -0.20 6.81
C TRP A 21 -12.89 0.35 7.89
N ILE A 22 -12.89 1.68 8.00
CA ILE A 22 -13.83 2.43 8.84
C ILE A 22 -14.74 3.23 7.92
N PHE A 23 -16.01 2.91 7.95
CA PHE A 23 -17.01 3.62 7.16
C PHE A 23 -17.37 4.96 7.81
N SER A 24 -17.73 5.95 6.98
CA SER A 24 -18.09 7.31 7.45
C SER A 24 -19.19 7.32 8.50
N GLY A 25 -20.18 6.44 8.39
CA GLY A 25 -21.25 6.28 9.39
C GLY A 25 -20.80 5.75 10.77
N ALA A 26 -19.55 5.27 10.88
CA ALA A 26 -18.99 4.87 12.17
C ALA A 26 -18.31 6.02 12.92
N ILE A 27 -18.06 7.16 12.25
CA ILE A 27 -17.34 8.29 12.82
C ILE A 27 -18.30 9.22 13.57
N ASN A 28 -17.92 9.59 14.78
CA ASN A 28 -18.61 10.57 15.62
C ASN A 28 -18.10 11.99 15.34
N ARG A 29 -16.78 12.17 15.46
CA ARG A 29 -16.10 13.44 15.26
C ARG A 29 -14.67 13.24 14.75
N ILE A 30 -14.14 14.28 14.17
CA ILE A 30 -12.76 14.37 13.69
C ILE A 30 -12.10 15.64 14.26
N ASP A 31 -10.78 15.64 14.37
CA ASP A 31 -10.05 16.86 14.73
C ASP A 31 -10.15 17.91 13.61
N GLU A 32 -10.05 19.17 13.98
CA GLU A 32 -10.10 20.29 13.04
C GLU A 32 -8.90 20.27 12.06
N GLY A 33 -9.14 20.73 10.83
CA GLY A 33 -8.13 20.84 9.80
C GLY A 33 -7.61 19.49 9.30
N LEU A 34 -8.38 18.39 9.47
CA LEU A 34 -8.05 17.09 8.90
C LEU A 34 -8.23 17.14 7.38
N GLU A 35 -7.19 16.77 6.65
CA GLU A 35 -7.18 16.75 5.20
C GLU A 35 -7.18 15.31 4.65
N GLU A 36 -7.67 15.16 3.42
CA GLU A 36 -7.70 13.87 2.76
C GLU A 36 -6.27 13.36 2.50
N GLY A 37 -6.00 12.12 2.90
CA GLY A 37 -4.67 11.52 2.85
C GLY A 37 -3.88 11.63 4.15
N ASP A 38 -4.34 12.44 5.12
CA ASP A 38 -3.68 12.54 6.43
C ASP A 38 -3.61 11.17 7.13
N ILE A 39 -2.50 10.95 7.82
CA ILE A 39 -2.39 9.83 8.76
C ILE A 39 -3.10 10.23 10.05
N VAL A 40 -4.02 9.38 10.52
CA VAL A 40 -4.84 9.62 11.69
C VAL A 40 -4.74 8.49 12.71
N ARG A 41 -4.90 8.85 13.99
CA ARG A 41 -5.18 7.88 15.05
C ARG A 41 -6.69 7.71 15.19
N VAL A 42 -7.15 6.49 15.22
CA VAL A 42 -8.54 6.15 15.45
C VAL A 42 -8.75 5.85 16.92
N MET A 43 -9.71 6.55 17.51
CA MET A 43 -10.05 6.45 18.92
C MET A 43 -11.47 5.91 19.07
N THR A 44 -11.70 5.10 20.07
CA THR A 44 -13.05 4.70 20.49
C THR A 44 -13.81 5.89 21.07
N HIS A 45 -15.11 5.72 21.30
CA HIS A 45 -15.96 6.74 21.95
C HIS A 45 -15.42 7.19 23.32
N ASP A 46 -14.79 6.28 24.08
CA ASP A 46 -14.21 6.52 25.40
C ASP A 46 -12.70 6.86 25.36
N ASN A 47 -12.22 7.37 24.21
CA ASN A 47 -10.85 7.87 23.98
C ASN A 47 -9.74 6.81 24.11
N ARG A 48 -10.04 5.52 23.92
CA ARG A 48 -9.01 4.50 23.80
C ARG A 48 -8.52 4.42 22.36
N PHE A 49 -7.21 4.26 22.18
CA PHE A 49 -6.62 4.01 20.88
C PHE A 49 -7.07 2.65 20.32
N ILE A 50 -7.29 2.57 18.99
CA ILE A 50 -7.67 1.32 18.34
C ILE A 50 -6.93 1.07 17.02
N ALA A 51 -6.58 2.10 16.25
CA ALA A 51 -5.87 1.94 14.98
C ALA A 51 -5.16 3.23 14.53
N VAL A 52 -4.24 3.07 13.58
CA VAL A 52 -3.67 4.16 12.75
C VAL A 52 -4.01 3.88 11.30
N GLY A 53 -4.35 4.90 10.51
CA GLY A 53 -4.68 4.74 9.09
C GLY A 53 -4.71 6.04 8.33
N HIS A 54 -5.02 5.96 7.04
CA HIS A 54 -5.23 7.13 6.18
C HIS A 54 -6.68 7.56 6.20
N PHE A 55 -6.89 8.86 6.44
CA PHE A 55 -8.21 9.48 6.29
C PHE A 55 -8.54 9.74 4.83
N GLN A 56 -9.81 9.57 4.46
CA GLN A 56 -10.31 9.85 3.12
C GLN A 56 -11.77 10.32 3.17
N ILE A 57 -12.12 11.26 2.31
CA ILE A 57 -13.51 11.71 2.15
C ILE A 57 -14.24 10.69 1.27
N GLY A 58 -15.26 10.04 1.83
CA GLY A 58 -16.04 9.02 1.12
C GLY A 58 -16.71 8.02 2.04
N SER A 59 -17.24 6.93 1.48
CA SER A 59 -17.89 5.87 2.26
C SER A 59 -16.90 5.14 3.18
N ILE A 60 -15.70 4.85 2.69
CA ILE A 60 -14.59 4.34 3.52
C ILE A 60 -13.78 5.54 3.97
N ALA A 61 -14.03 6.00 5.18
CA ALA A 61 -13.42 7.22 5.70
C ALA A 61 -12.04 7.02 6.33
N VAL A 62 -11.71 5.81 6.79
CA VAL A 62 -10.33 5.49 7.18
C VAL A 62 -9.96 4.10 6.68
N ARG A 63 -8.78 3.99 6.07
CA ARG A 63 -8.11 2.72 5.74
C ARG A 63 -7.02 2.46 6.75
N VAL A 64 -7.17 1.41 7.54
CA VAL A 64 -6.28 1.07 8.65
C VAL A 64 -4.95 0.52 8.13
N LEU A 65 -3.86 1.12 8.55
CA LEU A 65 -2.48 0.68 8.29
C LEU A 65 -1.94 -0.20 9.42
N SER A 66 -2.36 0.07 10.67
CA SER A 66 -1.94 -0.68 11.83
C SER A 66 -2.99 -0.64 12.94
N PHE A 67 -3.18 -1.78 13.62
CA PHE A 67 -3.95 -1.89 14.86
C PHE A 67 -3.08 -1.67 16.11
N HIS A 68 -1.82 -1.36 15.93
CA HIS A 68 -0.88 -0.97 16.99
C HIS A 68 -0.55 0.51 16.86
N ASP A 69 -0.28 1.17 17.98
CA ASP A 69 0.10 2.58 18.05
C ASP A 69 1.56 2.72 17.59
N VAL A 70 1.75 2.83 16.29
CA VAL A 70 3.05 2.92 15.63
C VAL A 70 3.18 4.23 14.84
N LYS A 71 4.41 4.66 14.62
CA LYS A 71 4.71 5.73 13.67
C LYS A 71 4.71 5.15 12.25
N ILE A 72 4.04 5.84 11.34
CA ILE A 72 4.09 5.54 9.90
C ILE A 72 5.24 6.35 9.31
N ASN A 73 6.43 5.76 9.34
CA ASN A 73 7.70 6.32 8.89
C ASN A 73 8.35 5.37 7.87
N ASP A 74 9.59 5.64 7.47
CA ASP A 74 10.28 4.84 6.46
C ASP A 74 10.41 3.37 6.91
N GLU A 75 10.74 3.10 8.19
CA GLU A 75 10.86 1.75 8.73
C GLU A 75 9.52 0.98 8.69
N PHE A 76 8.40 1.67 8.88
CA PHE A 76 7.07 1.06 8.74
C PHE A 76 6.86 0.54 7.31
N TRP A 77 7.12 1.37 6.30
CA TRP A 77 6.94 0.99 4.89
C TRP A 77 7.90 -0.14 4.49
N GLU A 78 9.17 -0.05 4.89
CA GLU A 78 10.17 -1.11 4.68
C GLU A 78 9.71 -2.45 5.28
N SER A 79 9.25 -2.43 6.51
CA SER A 79 8.75 -3.63 7.20
C SER A 79 7.55 -4.27 6.48
N ARG A 80 6.59 -3.45 6.02
CA ARG A 80 5.41 -3.95 5.30
C ARG A 80 5.77 -4.54 3.94
N LEU A 81 6.62 -3.86 3.18
CA LEU A 81 7.10 -4.34 1.87
C LEU A 81 7.96 -5.61 2.02
N SER A 82 8.83 -5.66 3.02
CA SER A 82 9.61 -6.87 3.35
C SER A 82 8.71 -8.06 3.68
N ALA A 83 7.65 -7.85 4.47
CA ALA A 83 6.70 -8.90 4.80
C ALA A 83 5.97 -9.42 3.55
N ALA A 84 5.54 -8.52 2.66
CA ALA A 84 4.92 -8.89 1.40
C ALA A 84 5.89 -9.71 0.52
N LEU A 85 7.15 -9.30 0.41
CA LEU A 85 8.19 -10.02 -0.34
C LEU A 85 8.46 -11.41 0.26
N GLN A 86 8.54 -11.52 1.58
CA GLN A 86 8.72 -12.80 2.28
C GLN A 86 7.57 -13.78 2.00
N VAL A 87 6.32 -13.31 1.99
CA VAL A 87 5.16 -14.15 1.63
C VAL A 87 5.30 -14.68 0.21
N ARG A 88 5.67 -13.84 -0.79
CA ARG A 88 5.84 -14.27 -2.19
C ARG A 88 6.97 -15.29 -2.34
N ASN A 89 8.06 -15.10 -1.61
CA ASN A 89 9.15 -16.08 -1.55
C ASN A 89 8.68 -17.41 -0.92
N ALA A 90 7.99 -17.36 0.21
CA ALA A 90 7.57 -18.55 0.94
C ALA A 90 6.57 -19.42 0.15
N ILE A 91 5.68 -18.80 -0.62
CA ILE A 91 4.69 -19.51 -1.46
C ILE A 91 5.21 -19.86 -2.85
N GLY A 92 6.49 -19.55 -3.17
CA GLY A 92 7.15 -19.92 -4.43
C GLY A 92 6.66 -19.13 -5.65
N VAL A 93 6.08 -17.95 -5.48
CA VAL A 93 5.72 -17.04 -6.59
C VAL A 93 6.99 -16.48 -7.23
N ILE A 94 7.97 -16.12 -6.40
CA ILE A 94 9.29 -15.68 -6.86
C ILE A 94 10.16 -16.93 -6.99
N ARG A 95 10.44 -17.35 -8.24
CA ARG A 95 11.31 -18.48 -8.54
C ARG A 95 12.69 -17.97 -8.91
N GLN A 96 13.70 -18.35 -8.14
CA GLN A 96 15.10 -18.11 -8.50
C GLN A 96 15.51 -19.04 -9.62
N SER A 97 16.41 -18.58 -10.48
CA SER A 97 16.90 -19.29 -11.67
C SER A 97 17.65 -20.61 -11.43
N GLY A 98 17.62 -21.18 -10.23
CA GLY A 98 18.18 -22.47 -9.85
C GLY A 98 17.17 -23.54 -9.49
N ASP A 99 15.92 -23.17 -9.24
CA ASP A 99 14.86 -24.10 -8.78
C ASP A 99 14.06 -24.74 -9.92
N ALA A 100 14.45 -24.49 -11.16
CA ALA A 100 13.76 -24.95 -12.36
C ALA A 100 13.98 -26.45 -12.61
N LYS A 101 13.26 -27.30 -11.87
CA LYS A 101 13.01 -28.67 -12.34
C LYS A 101 12.16 -28.71 -13.62
N GLU A 102 11.55 -27.60 -14.00
CA GLU A 102 10.74 -27.42 -15.20
C GLU A 102 10.96 -25.99 -15.75
N GLY A 103 12.04 -25.75 -16.42
CA GLY A 103 12.30 -24.81 -17.52
C GLY A 103 11.75 -23.38 -17.55
N TYR A 104 10.96 -22.90 -16.59
CA TYR A 104 10.30 -21.60 -16.68
C TYR A 104 10.55 -20.76 -15.42
N SER A 105 11.38 -19.73 -15.55
CA SER A 105 11.48 -18.66 -14.55
C SER A 105 10.35 -17.65 -14.81
N ASN A 106 9.54 -17.33 -13.80
CA ASN A 106 8.61 -16.20 -13.86
C ASN A 106 9.29 -14.98 -13.24
N THR A 107 9.31 -13.87 -13.99
CA THR A 107 9.77 -12.57 -13.49
C THR A 107 8.61 -11.58 -13.36
N THR A 108 7.39 -12.08 -13.46
CA THR A 108 6.16 -11.29 -13.35
C THR A 108 5.33 -11.80 -12.18
N TYR A 109 5.05 -10.93 -11.21
CA TYR A 109 4.21 -11.27 -10.05
C TYR A 109 3.68 -10.02 -9.35
N ARG A 110 2.57 -10.19 -8.60
CA ARG A 110 2.06 -9.15 -7.71
C ARG A 110 2.79 -9.19 -6.37
N LEU A 111 3.56 -8.15 -6.10
CA LEU A 111 4.29 -8.00 -4.84
C LEU A 111 3.36 -7.52 -3.71
N VAL A 112 2.49 -6.53 -3.98
CA VAL A 112 1.55 -5.98 -2.99
C VAL A 112 0.14 -6.05 -3.53
N HIS A 113 -0.78 -6.58 -2.73
CA HIS A 113 -2.21 -6.69 -3.04
C HIS A 113 -3.06 -6.05 -1.93
N GLY A 114 -2.95 -4.74 -1.76
CA GLY A 114 -3.82 -3.94 -0.91
C GLY A 114 -3.97 -4.47 0.51
N GLU A 115 -5.21 -4.70 0.89
CA GLU A 115 -5.62 -5.19 2.21
C GLU A 115 -5.01 -6.55 2.56
N GLY A 116 -4.79 -7.40 1.57
CA GLY A 116 -4.16 -8.72 1.77
C GLY A 116 -2.74 -8.66 2.29
N ASP A 117 -2.03 -7.56 2.04
CA ASP A 117 -0.67 -7.31 2.51
C ASP A 117 -0.61 -6.22 3.61
N ASN A 118 -1.76 -5.87 4.21
CA ASN A 118 -1.90 -4.80 5.20
C ASN A 118 -1.42 -3.42 4.69
N LEU A 119 -1.59 -3.17 3.39
CA LEU A 119 -1.31 -1.92 2.69
C LEU A 119 -2.54 -1.47 1.89
N PRO A 120 -3.70 -1.20 2.55
CA PRO A 120 -4.98 -0.99 1.91
C PRO A 120 -4.92 0.17 0.90
N GLY A 121 -5.29 -0.11 -0.33
CA GLY A 121 -5.26 0.85 -1.42
C GLY A 121 -3.92 0.98 -2.15
N LEU A 122 -2.95 0.06 -1.92
CA LEU A 122 -1.70 -0.02 -2.66
C LEU A 122 -1.63 -1.32 -3.47
N VAL A 123 -1.29 -1.24 -4.74
CA VAL A 123 -0.96 -2.39 -5.59
C VAL A 123 0.43 -2.18 -6.18
N ILE A 124 1.27 -3.21 -6.11
CA ILE A 124 2.59 -3.22 -6.75
C ILE A 124 2.75 -4.52 -7.51
N ASP A 125 2.90 -4.41 -8.82
CA ASP A 125 3.19 -5.52 -9.72
C ASP A 125 4.64 -5.43 -10.20
N ILE A 126 5.35 -6.55 -10.22
CA ILE A 126 6.72 -6.66 -10.72
C ILE A 126 6.71 -7.25 -12.13
N TYR A 127 7.44 -6.61 -13.03
CA TYR A 127 7.68 -7.04 -14.40
C TYR A 127 9.18 -7.00 -14.67
N GLY A 128 9.86 -8.14 -14.61
CA GLY A 128 11.32 -8.19 -14.68
C GLY A 128 11.96 -7.40 -13.54
N THR A 129 12.66 -6.33 -13.86
CA THR A 129 13.30 -5.41 -12.90
C THR A 129 12.53 -4.10 -12.72
N THR A 130 11.32 -3.99 -13.30
CA THR A 130 10.45 -2.82 -13.16
C THR A 130 9.28 -3.12 -12.23
N ALA A 131 9.05 -2.27 -11.23
CA ALA A 131 7.82 -2.26 -10.45
C ALA A 131 6.80 -1.29 -11.05
N VAL A 132 5.55 -1.72 -11.19
CA VAL A 132 4.41 -0.86 -11.50
C VAL A 132 3.62 -0.63 -10.22
N MET A 133 3.64 0.59 -9.72
CA MET A 133 2.98 0.98 -8.48
C MET A 133 1.68 1.74 -8.76
N GLN A 134 0.59 1.30 -8.14
CA GLN A 134 -0.73 1.91 -8.26
C GLN A 134 -1.28 2.26 -6.88
N ALA A 135 -1.72 3.52 -6.72
CA ALA A 135 -2.49 3.97 -5.58
C ALA A 135 -3.98 3.98 -5.92
N HIS A 136 -4.79 3.40 -5.04
CA HIS A 136 -6.25 3.37 -5.09
C HIS A 136 -6.89 4.21 -3.98
N SER A 137 -6.07 4.98 -3.25
CA SER A 137 -6.51 5.91 -2.21
C SER A 137 -5.61 7.13 -2.18
N VAL A 138 -6.16 8.26 -1.72
CA VAL A 138 -5.40 9.51 -1.60
C VAL A 138 -4.20 9.35 -0.66
N GLY A 139 -4.37 8.67 0.47
CA GLY A 139 -3.27 8.44 1.40
C GLY A 139 -2.10 7.67 0.79
N MET A 140 -2.36 6.64 -0.02
CA MET A 140 -1.29 5.92 -0.73
C MET A 140 -0.64 6.77 -1.82
N HIS A 141 -1.42 7.64 -2.50
CA HIS A 141 -0.88 8.60 -3.44
C HIS A 141 0.06 9.60 -2.77
N VAL A 142 -0.34 10.19 -1.65
CA VAL A 142 0.48 11.15 -0.89
C VAL A 142 1.78 10.49 -0.42
N CYS A 143 1.73 9.22 -0.02
CA CYS A 143 2.89 8.46 0.45
C CYS A 143 3.73 7.81 -0.66
N ARG A 144 3.41 7.98 -1.96
CA ARG A 144 4.06 7.26 -3.07
C ARG A 144 5.60 7.37 -3.07
N GLU A 145 6.14 8.54 -2.78
CA GLU A 145 7.59 8.77 -2.80
C GLU A 145 8.32 8.04 -1.66
N VAL A 146 7.75 8.04 -0.46
CA VAL A 146 8.34 7.30 0.66
C VAL A 146 8.20 5.79 0.46
N ILE A 147 7.07 5.34 -0.10
CA ILE A 147 6.87 3.92 -0.45
C ILE A 147 7.86 3.50 -1.54
N ALA A 148 8.10 4.34 -2.56
CA ALA A 148 9.07 4.06 -3.62
C ALA A 148 10.49 3.91 -3.05
N ARG A 149 10.94 4.81 -2.17
CA ARG A 149 12.25 4.69 -1.50
C ARG A 149 12.36 3.41 -0.68
N ALA A 150 11.32 3.08 0.08
CA ALA A 150 11.28 1.84 0.86
C ALA A 150 11.33 0.60 -0.06
N LEU A 151 10.64 0.62 -1.19
CA LEU A 151 10.64 -0.47 -2.17
C LEU A 151 12.04 -0.67 -2.77
N VAL A 152 12.72 0.40 -3.17
CA VAL A 152 14.11 0.33 -3.66
C VAL A 152 15.03 -0.30 -2.62
N LYS A 153 14.90 0.08 -1.35
CA LYS A 153 15.71 -0.47 -0.26
C LYS A 153 15.43 -1.97 -0.02
N VAL A 154 14.16 -2.38 -0.08
CA VAL A 154 13.74 -3.77 0.15
C VAL A 154 14.12 -4.68 -1.00
N MET A 155 13.99 -4.22 -2.24
CA MET A 155 14.27 -5.02 -3.45
C MET A 155 15.75 -5.01 -3.83
N GLY A 156 16.50 -3.94 -3.49
CA GLY A 156 17.92 -3.80 -3.83
C GLY A 156 18.17 -3.93 -5.30
N ASP A 157 19.17 -4.75 -5.66
CA ASP A 157 19.61 -4.98 -7.06
C ASP A 157 18.57 -5.72 -7.93
N GLN A 158 17.43 -6.11 -7.37
CA GLN A 158 16.34 -6.73 -8.13
C GLN A 158 15.42 -5.71 -8.81
N LEU A 159 15.63 -4.39 -8.55
CA LEU A 159 14.75 -3.32 -9.01
C LEU A 159 15.55 -2.20 -9.69
N ASP A 160 15.34 -2.02 -10.99
CA ASP A 160 15.96 -0.95 -11.77
C ASP A 160 15.08 0.30 -11.87
N SER A 161 13.76 0.12 -11.84
CA SER A 161 12.82 1.24 -12.03
C SER A 161 11.46 1.03 -11.35
N ILE A 162 10.79 2.15 -11.04
CA ILE A 162 9.41 2.16 -10.56
C ILE A 162 8.58 3.08 -11.46
N TYR A 163 7.58 2.52 -12.11
CA TYR A 163 6.59 3.24 -12.89
C TYR A 163 5.32 3.45 -12.06
N TYR A 164 4.95 4.68 -11.82
CA TYR A 164 3.72 5.05 -11.11
C TYR A 164 2.57 5.16 -12.11
N LYS A 165 1.49 4.39 -11.89
CA LYS A 165 0.35 4.29 -12.81
C LYS A 165 -0.96 4.46 -12.04
N SER A 166 -1.31 5.69 -11.68
CA SER A 166 -2.49 5.96 -10.85
C SER A 166 -3.46 6.99 -11.40
N GLU A 167 -3.26 7.44 -12.63
CA GLU A 167 -4.13 8.43 -13.29
C GLU A 167 -5.62 8.02 -13.28
N THR A 168 -5.91 6.72 -13.46
CA THR A 168 -7.28 6.19 -13.53
C THR A 168 -7.71 5.40 -12.29
N THR A 169 -6.82 5.19 -11.31
CA THR A 169 -7.08 4.34 -10.14
C THR A 169 -7.43 5.12 -8.89
N LEU A 170 -7.12 6.42 -8.86
CA LEU A 170 -7.46 7.30 -7.74
C LEU A 170 -8.95 7.66 -7.74
N PRO A 171 -9.50 7.96 -6.55
CA PRO A 171 -10.89 8.38 -6.47
C PRO A 171 -11.15 9.60 -7.36
N PHE A 172 -12.18 9.53 -8.19
CA PHE A 172 -12.53 10.56 -9.18
C PHE A 172 -12.69 11.99 -8.62
N LYS A 173 -13.03 12.10 -7.34
CA LYS A 173 -13.22 13.40 -6.65
C LYS A 173 -11.91 14.02 -6.15
N ALA A 174 -10.82 13.27 -6.15
CA ALA A 174 -9.52 13.78 -5.75
C ALA A 174 -8.82 14.31 -7.02
N ASP A 175 -8.98 15.60 -7.30
CA ASP A 175 -8.21 16.28 -8.36
C ASP A 175 -6.79 16.51 -7.84
N LEU A 176 -5.96 15.50 -8.02
CA LEU A 176 -4.58 15.48 -7.52
C LEU A 176 -3.57 15.83 -8.62
N GLY A 177 -4.03 16.12 -9.85
CA GLY A 177 -3.19 16.56 -10.96
C GLY A 177 -2.04 15.61 -11.32
N GLN A 178 -2.16 14.30 -10.99
CA GLN A 178 -1.07 13.35 -11.22
C GLN A 178 -1.08 12.81 -12.65
N GLU A 179 0.12 12.62 -13.15
CA GLU A 179 0.39 11.93 -14.40
C GLU A 179 1.07 10.58 -14.12
N ASN A 180 0.87 9.62 -15.02
CA ASN A 180 1.63 8.38 -15.00
C ASN A 180 3.07 8.64 -15.41
N GLY A 181 4.04 7.93 -14.80
CA GLY A 181 5.45 8.12 -15.13
C GLY A 181 6.40 7.37 -14.22
N PHE A 182 7.68 7.38 -14.58
CA PHE A 182 8.71 6.84 -13.71
C PHE A 182 8.95 7.78 -12.52
N ILE A 183 8.95 7.22 -11.32
CA ILE A 183 9.29 7.91 -10.07
C ILE A 183 10.64 7.44 -9.49
N TYR A 184 11.21 6.37 -10.05
CA TYR A 184 12.55 5.89 -9.78
C TYR A 184 13.11 5.19 -11.01
N GLY A 185 14.38 5.49 -11.35
CA GLY A 185 15.04 4.90 -12.51
C GLY A 185 14.25 5.11 -13.81
N GLN A 186 14.78 4.55 -14.88
CA GLN A 186 14.10 4.44 -16.18
C GLN A 186 14.74 3.28 -16.94
N THR A 187 13.93 2.45 -17.56
CA THR A 187 14.45 1.37 -18.41
C THR A 187 13.65 1.30 -19.70
N ASP A 188 14.36 1.19 -20.82
CA ASP A 188 13.79 1.04 -22.17
C ASP A 188 13.75 -0.43 -22.61
N ASN A 189 14.41 -1.34 -21.87
CA ASN A 189 14.60 -2.75 -22.20
C ASN A 189 14.21 -3.68 -21.04
N ASN A 190 12.97 -3.58 -20.58
CA ASN A 190 12.47 -4.50 -19.56
C ASN A 190 11.85 -5.74 -20.25
N ILE A 191 12.45 -6.91 -20.03
CA ILE A 191 11.87 -8.17 -20.48
C ILE A 191 11.25 -8.87 -19.29
N ALA A 192 9.93 -8.97 -19.30
CA ALA A 192 9.17 -9.74 -18.34
C ALA A 192 8.90 -11.15 -18.89
N ILE A 193 8.94 -12.15 -18.02
CA ILE A 193 8.68 -13.55 -18.37
C ILE A 193 7.53 -14.05 -17.51
N GLU A 194 6.50 -14.59 -18.17
CA GLU A 194 5.39 -15.26 -17.51
C GLU A 194 5.11 -16.58 -18.22
N ASN A 195 5.18 -17.70 -17.50
CA ASN A 195 4.98 -19.07 -18.02
C ASN A 195 5.82 -19.38 -19.27
N GLY A 196 7.06 -18.87 -19.31
CA GLY A 196 7.99 -19.05 -20.43
C GLY A 196 7.77 -18.11 -21.62
N LEU A 197 6.74 -17.28 -21.61
CA LEU A 197 6.49 -16.24 -22.61
C LEU A 197 7.22 -14.95 -22.21
N LYS A 198 7.82 -14.28 -23.20
CA LYS A 198 8.50 -13.00 -23.02
C LYS A 198 7.60 -11.86 -23.47
N PHE A 199 7.56 -10.77 -22.69
CA PHE A 199 6.82 -9.55 -22.97
C PHE A 199 7.76 -8.35 -22.96
#